data_39f8dd7410f41a8a0cf8b0fd3d6f7587
#
_entry.id   39f8dd7410f41a8a0cf8b0fd3d6f7587
#
_cell.length_a   1.000
_cell.length_b   1.000
_cell.length_c   1.000
_cell.angle_alpha   90.00
_cell.angle_beta   90.00
_cell.angle_gamma   90.00
#
_symmetry.space_group_name_H-M   'P 1'
#
loop_
_entity.id
_entity.type
_entity.pdbx_description
1 polymer ?
#
loop_
_entity_poly.entity_id
_entity_poly.type
_entity_poly.pdbx_seq_one_letter_code
_entity_poly.pdbx_strand_id
1 'polypeptide(L)'
;MSNESPGFFRQLPSALPGLALIVVTLTVIRLWVEPWMGSVVVFGDKGWLIQTFHLNFILLGILCGMLYRNVIFGGTMPEVFSNGFKLSRLMIKTGIIMLGSLYTFSAIVQLGSMAIFLIGGFVIMTIIMVLWLGKLFGLDRSMTGVMANALSICGVSAAVATAPAVEAKGSHVAYAIATILGFGILTMFISPFIGHALGLTDLQYGAWIGTGILNSGQVLASALAFNPNVTPGSAVSIAEIWNIMRVISIPFAVFAVTVWYWAGQSDADSAGKKKGLGTLLVEKFPVFVIGFMVMVFFTSMGAFGAVGIKGGPPASETIKLLRTVMQWVFGFGLVGLGGYIDMKELRQAGGAPLKLGLIVGATKYIMALVVVLLIKDYLVSI
;
A
#
# COMPACT_ATOMS: atom_id res chain seq x y z
N MET A 1 -2.37 32.49 -6.37
CA MET A 1 -1.47 31.98 -7.40
C MET A 1 -1.58 30.48 -7.38
N SER A 2 -2.23 29.88 -8.36
CA SER A 2 -2.44 28.45 -8.51
C SER A 2 -1.09 27.79 -8.81
N ASN A 3 -0.54 27.06 -7.83
CA ASN A 3 0.58 26.16 -8.03
C ASN A 3 0.07 24.91 -8.78
N GLU A 4 -0.18 25.06 -10.09
CA GLU A 4 -0.35 23.90 -10.96
C GLU A 4 1.00 23.18 -11.02
N SER A 5 1.06 21.98 -10.48
CA SER A 5 2.21 21.11 -10.66
C SER A 5 2.47 20.96 -12.17
N PRO A 6 3.70 21.17 -12.65
CA PRO A 6 4.02 21.07 -14.06
C PRO A 6 3.57 19.71 -14.60
N GLY A 7 2.89 19.71 -15.75
CA GLY A 7 2.30 18.49 -16.32
C GLY A 7 3.33 17.36 -16.46
N PHE A 8 2.89 16.13 -16.35
CA PHE A 8 3.69 14.89 -16.38
C PHE A 8 4.80 14.91 -17.46
N PHE A 9 4.48 15.33 -18.67
CA PHE A 9 5.43 15.39 -19.79
C PHE A 9 6.56 16.42 -19.61
N ARG A 10 6.34 17.50 -18.84
CA ARG A 10 7.40 18.48 -18.53
C ARG A 10 8.37 17.97 -17.46
N GLN A 11 7.96 17.04 -16.63
CA GLN A 11 8.82 16.45 -15.60
C GLN A 11 9.66 15.27 -16.11
N LEU A 12 9.30 14.69 -17.24
CA LEU A 12 9.92 13.49 -17.78
C LEU A 12 11.45 13.64 -18.02
N PRO A 13 11.97 14.72 -18.64
CA PRO A 13 13.40 14.87 -18.84
C PRO A 13 14.19 14.93 -17.52
N SER A 14 13.67 15.62 -16.52
CA SER A 14 14.32 15.72 -15.20
C SER A 14 14.18 14.43 -14.37
N ALA A 15 13.27 13.54 -14.73
CA ALA A 15 13.07 12.25 -14.06
C ALA A 15 13.94 11.12 -14.64
N LEU A 16 14.46 11.29 -15.88
CA LEU A 16 15.21 10.25 -16.58
C LEU A 16 16.39 9.66 -15.77
N PRO A 17 17.25 10.43 -15.11
CA PRO A 17 18.37 9.86 -14.36
C PRO A 17 17.90 8.97 -13.21
N GLY A 18 16.88 9.40 -12.46
CA GLY A 18 16.31 8.61 -11.37
C GLY A 18 15.59 7.37 -11.85
N LEU A 19 14.85 7.44 -12.96
CA LEU A 19 14.22 6.28 -13.59
C LEU A 19 15.28 5.31 -14.12
N ALA A 20 16.34 5.81 -14.77
CA ALA A 20 17.44 4.97 -15.26
C ALA A 20 18.09 4.20 -14.10
N LEU A 21 18.37 4.86 -12.97
CA LEU A 21 18.91 4.20 -11.78
C LEU A 21 17.99 3.09 -11.28
N ILE A 22 16.68 3.33 -11.21
CA ILE A 22 15.69 2.34 -10.79
C ILE A 22 15.66 1.16 -11.76
N VAL A 23 15.62 1.42 -13.07
CA VAL A 23 15.59 0.39 -14.12
C VAL A 23 16.84 -0.46 -14.07
N VAL A 24 18.02 0.16 -14.04
CA VAL A 24 19.30 -0.56 -13.95
C VAL A 24 19.34 -1.43 -12.69
N THR A 25 18.98 -0.86 -11.54
CA THR A 25 18.96 -1.58 -10.26
C THR A 25 18.10 -2.84 -10.33
N LEU A 26 16.85 -2.69 -10.76
CA LEU A 26 15.94 -3.82 -10.83
C LEU A 26 16.39 -4.87 -11.86
N THR A 27 16.89 -4.41 -13.01
CA THR A 27 17.40 -5.31 -14.07
C THR A 27 18.58 -6.13 -13.56
N VAL A 28 19.53 -5.49 -12.89
CA VAL A 28 20.69 -6.17 -12.28
C VAL A 28 20.24 -7.19 -11.23
N ILE A 29 19.31 -6.80 -10.36
CA ILE A 29 18.78 -7.70 -9.31
C ILE A 29 18.11 -8.92 -9.96
N ARG A 30 17.21 -8.71 -10.92
CA ARG A 30 16.37 -9.76 -11.47
C ARG A 30 17.12 -10.70 -12.41
N LEU A 31 18.07 -10.18 -13.20
CA LEU A 31 18.78 -10.98 -14.19
C LEU A 31 20.06 -11.61 -13.67
N TRP A 32 20.68 -11.04 -12.62
CA TRP A 32 21.97 -11.52 -12.13
C TRP A 32 21.97 -11.88 -10.64
N VAL A 33 21.49 -10.99 -9.75
CA VAL A 33 21.57 -11.20 -8.31
C VAL A 33 20.64 -12.33 -7.85
N GLU A 34 19.38 -12.32 -8.25
CA GLU A 34 18.39 -13.33 -7.84
C GLU A 34 18.76 -14.73 -8.38
N PRO A 35 19.11 -14.91 -9.68
CA PRO A 35 19.58 -16.20 -10.19
C PRO A 35 20.87 -16.67 -9.51
N TRP A 36 21.83 -15.74 -9.25
CA TRP A 36 23.04 -16.07 -8.53
C TRP A 36 22.72 -16.54 -7.09
N MET A 37 21.87 -15.85 -6.36
CA MET A 37 21.44 -16.28 -5.01
C MET A 37 20.74 -17.64 -5.05
N GLY A 38 19.96 -17.92 -6.09
CA GLY A 38 19.35 -19.24 -6.29
C GLY A 38 20.35 -20.35 -6.62
N SER A 39 21.54 -20.01 -7.10
CA SER A 39 22.63 -20.97 -7.39
C SER A 39 23.55 -21.24 -6.19
N VAL A 40 23.57 -20.35 -5.20
CA VAL A 40 24.43 -20.45 -4.03
C VAL A 40 24.01 -21.63 -3.15
N VAL A 41 24.99 -22.49 -2.81
CA VAL A 41 24.80 -23.63 -1.90
C VAL A 41 25.38 -23.27 -0.55
N VAL A 42 24.56 -23.29 0.49
CA VAL A 42 24.97 -23.06 1.89
C VAL A 42 24.47 -24.24 2.72
N PHE A 43 25.31 -24.83 3.54
CA PHE A 43 25.02 -26.02 4.34
C PHE A 43 24.48 -27.23 3.54
N GLY A 44 24.81 -27.32 2.25
CA GLY A 44 24.32 -28.38 1.35
C GLY A 44 23.04 -28.07 0.61
N ASP A 45 22.32 -26.99 0.95
CA ASP A 45 21.07 -26.60 0.33
C ASP A 45 21.29 -25.53 -0.75
N LYS A 46 20.87 -25.83 -1.98
CA LYS A 46 20.88 -24.89 -3.11
C LYS A 46 19.78 -23.84 -2.95
N GLY A 47 20.17 -22.57 -3.10
CA GLY A 47 19.23 -21.46 -2.94
C GLY A 47 18.85 -21.18 -1.50
N TRP A 48 19.67 -21.60 -0.53
CA TRP A 48 19.43 -21.41 0.91
C TRP A 48 19.08 -19.96 1.28
N LEU A 49 19.73 -18.96 0.66
CA LEU A 49 19.42 -17.55 0.90
C LEU A 49 17.99 -17.18 0.53
N ILE A 50 17.52 -17.69 -0.62
CA ILE A 50 16.15 -17.43 -1.08
C ILE A 50 15.15 -18.19 -0.21
N GLN A 51 15.41 -19.44 0.11
CA GLN A 51 14.49 -20.30 0.87
C GLN A 51 14.40 -19.90 2.34
N THR A 52 15.51 -19.54 2.96
CA THR A 52 15.56 -19.22 4.40
C THR A 52 15.11 -17.78 4.68
N PHE A 53 15.59 -16.83 3.88
CA PHE A 53 15.27 -15.41 4.08
C PHE A 53 14.17 -14.91 3.15
N HIS A 54 13.58 -15.76 2.31
CA HIS A 54 12.57 -15.40 1.33
C HIS A 54 12.96 -14.17 0.48
N LEU A 55 14.29 -14.05 0.20
CA LEU A 55 14.83 -12.94 -0.57
C LEU A 55 14.44 -13.11 -2.05
N ASN A 56 13.63 -12.21 -2.54
CA ASN A 56 13.25 -12.12 -3.94
C ASN A 56 13.64 -10.75 -4.51
N PHE A 57 13.54 -10.58 -5.82
CA PHE A 57 13.91 -9.33 -6.50
C PHE A 57 13.15 -8.10 -5.98
N ILE A 58 11.95 -8.28 -5.44
CA ILE A 58 11.12 -7.21 -4.86
C ILE A 58 11.73 -6.69 -3.57
N LEU A 59 12.01 -7.60 -2.64
CA LEU A 59 12.60 -7.27 -1.34
C LEU A 59 13.98 -6.62 -1.51
N LEU A 60 14.81 -7.21 -2.39
CA LEU A 60 16.10 -6.66 -2.76
C LEU A 60 15.98 -5.27 -3.39
N GLY A 61 14.99 -5.05 -4.26
CA GLY A 61 14.71 -3.75 -4.87
C GLY A 61 14.40 -2.66 -3.84
N ILE A 62 13.55 -2.97 -2.85
CA ILE A 62 13.23 -2.04 -1.75
C ILE A 62 14.48 -1.74 -0.92
N LEU A 63 15.25 -2.77 -0.56
CA LEU A 63 16.49 -2.62 0.20
C LEU A 63 17.52 -1.76 -0.54
N CYS A 64 17.68 -1.94 -1.86
CA CYS A 64 18.53 -1.09 -2.69
C CYS A 64 18.05 0.36 -2.72
N GLY A 65 16.74 0.59 -2.85
CA GLY A 65 16.17 1.94 -2.76
C GLY A 65 16.47 2.61 -1.41
N MET A 66 16.32 1.86 -0.30
CA MET A 66 16.66 2.34 1.04
C MET A 66 18.17 2.62 1.18
N LEU A 67 19.02 1.76 0.60
CA LEU A 67 20.47 1.92 0.61
C LEU A 67 20.88 3.21 -0.11
N TYR A 68 20.30 3.48 -1.29
CA TYR A 68 20.53 4.74 -2.01
C TYR A 68 20.21 5.95 -1.12
N ARG A 69 19.01 6.01 -0.56
CA ARG A 69 18.56 7.15 0.25
C ARG A 69 19.43 7.36 1.49
N ASN A 70 19.66 6.31 2.27
CA ASN A 70 20.15 6.44 3.63
C ASN A 70 21.67 6.29 3.76
N VAL A 71 22.31 5.52 2.87
CA VAL A 71 23.75 5.24 2.93
C VAL A 71 24.49 6.01 1.83
N ILE A 72 24.12 5.80 0.56
CA ILE A 72 24.88 6.39 -0.56
C ILE A 72 24.67 7.89 -0.63
N PHE A 73 23.44 8.38 -0.44
CA PHE A 73 23.12 9.81 -0.50
C PHE A 73 22.98 10.49 0.87
N GLY A 74 23.33 9.80 1.96
CA GLY A 74 23.40 10.39 3.29
C GLY A 74 22.09 10.90 3.89
N GLY A 75 20.93 10.42 3.40
CA GLY A 75 19.58 10.74 3.88
C GLY A 75 18.81 11.74 3.01
N THR A 76 19.46 12.42 2.05
CA THR A 76 18.79 13.34 1.12
C THR A 76 18.96 12.84 -0.32
N MET A 77 17.85 12.59 -1.00
CA MET A 77 17.90 12.20 -2.41
C MET A 77 18.37 13.40 -3.25
N PRO A 78 19.46 13.29 -4.02
CA PRO A 78 19.90 14.35 -4.92
C PRO A 78 18.79 14.75 -5.89
N GLU A 79 18.69 16.06 -6.21
CA GLU A 79 17.65 16.60 -7.10
C GLU A 79 17.61 15.89 -8.45
N VAL A 80 18.79 15.51 -8.98
CA VAL A 80 18.94 14.78 -10.23
C VAL A 80 18.15 13.47 -10.25
N PHE A 81 18.07 12.77 -9.12
CA PHE A 81 17.36 11.48 -9.01
C PHE A 81 15.95 11.63 -8.43
N SER A 82 15.70 12.69 -7.67
CA SER A 82 14.47 12.89 -6.89
C SER A 82 13.20 12.76 -7.72
N ASN A 83 13.15 13.39 -8.91
CA ASN A 83 11.97 13.34 -9.77
C ASN A 83 11.69 11.94 -10.32
N GLY A 84 12.71 11.16 -10.66
CA GLY A 84 12.56 9.77 -11.09
C GLY A 84 11.98 8.88 -9.99
N PHE A 85 12.50 9.02 -8.77
CA PHE A 85 11.96 8.31 -7.61
C PHE A 85 10.51 8.76 -7.30
N LYS A 86 10.16 10.05 -7.45
CA LYS A 86 8.77 10.51 -7.31
C LYS A 86 7.84 9.84 -8.33
N LEU A 87 8.29 9.71 -9.58
CA LEU A 87 7.52 9.10 -10.66
C LEU A 87 7.27 7.60 -10.43
N SER A 88 8.16 6.91 -9.72
CA SER A 88 8.02 5.47 -9.42
C SER A 88 6.72 5.13 -8.69
N ARG A 89 6.15 6.06 -7.92
CA ARG A 89 4.83 5.87 -7.29
C ARG A 89 3.70 5.69 -8.31
N LEU A 90 3.83 6.28 -9.50
CA LEU A 90 2.87 6.06 -10.58
C LEU A 90 2.95 4.63 -11.11
N MET A 91 4.15 4.03 -11.11
CA MET A 91 4.34 2.65 -11.56
C MET A 91 3.57 1.67 -10.66
N ILE A 92 3.56 1.87 -9.34
CA ILE A 92 2.74 1.07 -8.42
C ILE A 92 1.26 1.20 -8.79
N LYS A 93 0.75 2.42 -9.00
CA LYS A 93 -0.65 2.65 -9.39
C LYS A 93 -0.98 2.03 -10.75
N THR A 94 -0.06 2.15 -11.72
CA THR A 94 -0.20 1.52 -13.04
C THR A 94 -0.25 -0.01 -12.92
N GLY A 95 0.61 -0.61 -12.11
CA GLY A 95 0.57 -2.04 -11.82
C GLY A 95 -0.76 -2.48 -11.19
N ILE A 96 -1.33 -1.68 -10.28
CA ILE A 96 -2.65 -1.94 -9.68
C ILE A 96 -3.76 -1.83 -10.74
N ILE A 97 -3.71 -0.84 -11.64
CA ILE A 97 -4.64 -0.76 -12.78
C ILE A 97 -4.56 -2.05 -13.61
N MET A 98 -3.35 -2.45 -13.99
CA MET A 98 -3.12 -3.67 -14.77
C MET A 98 -3.60 -4.94 -14.04
N LEU A 99 -3.55 -4.95 -12.70
CA LEU A 99 -4.03 -6.06 -11.89
C LEU A 99 -5.52 -6.37 -12.14
N GLY A 100 -6.32 -5.36 -12.54
CA GLY A 100 -7.70 -5.55 -12.96
C GLY A 100 -7.86 -6.55 -14.11
N SER A 101 -6.84 -6.78 -14.94
CA SER A 101 -6.86 -7.79 -16.00
C SER A 101 -6.89 -9.24 -15.48
N LEU A 102 -6.69 -9.45 -14.19
CA LEU A 102 -6.74 -10.79 -13.57
C LEU A 102 -8.12 -11.13 -12.97
N TYR A 103 -9.08 -10.20 -13.03
CA TYR A 103 -10.38 -10.35 -12.39
C TYR A 103 -11.54 -10.10 -13.33
N THR A 104 -12.57 -10.93 -13.17
CA THR A 104 -13.91 -10.67 -13.69
C THR A 104 -14.76 -9.97 -12.63
N PHE A 105 -15.88 -9.36 -13.03
CA PHE A 105 -16.84 -8.77 -12.07
C PHE A 105 -17.35 -9.80 -11.05
N SER A 106 -17.63 -11.04 -11.48
CA SER A 106 -18.07 -12.09 -10.58
C SER A 106 -17.04 -12.42 -9.51
N ALA A 107 -15.76 -12.51 -9.89
CA ALA A 107 -14.67 -12.73 -8.95
C ALA A 107 -14.53 -11.58 -7.94
N ILE A 108 -14.64 -10.33 -8.39
CA ILE A 108 -14.59 -9.16 -7.49
C ILE A 108 -15.78 -9.13 -6.53
N VAL A 109 -16.98 -9.48 -6.99
CA VAL A 109 -18.16 -9.52 -6.11
C VAL A 109 -17.99 -10.60 -5.05
N GLN A 110 -17.51 -11.77 -5.39
CA GLN A 110 -17.27 -12.85 -4.44
C GLN A 110 -16.23 -12.48 -3.36
N LEU A 111 -15.05 -11.99 -3.78
CA LEU A 111 -14.02 -11.56 -2.84
C LEU A 111 -14.37 -10.26 -2.11
N GLY A 112 -14.95 -9.32 -2.83
CA GLY A 112 -15.23 -7.97 -2.34
C GLY A 112 -16.35 -7.94 -1.32
N SER A 113 -17.38 -8.80 -1.40
CA SER A 113 -18.48 -8.79 -0.44
C SER A 113 -18.00 -9.07 0.97
N MET A 114 -17.17 -10.10 1.17
CA MET A 114 -16.59 -10.40 2.47
C MET A 114 -15.59 -9.31 2.90
N ALA A 115 -14.73 -8.85 1.98
CA ALA A 115 -13.76 -7.81 2.25
C ALA A 115 -14.41 -6.50 2.69
N ILE A 116 -15.52 -6.07 2.09
CA ILE A 116 -16.24 -4.84 2.45
C ILE A 116 -16.67 -4.86 3.92
N PHE A 117 -17.29 -5.94 4.40
CA PHE A 117 -17.75 -6.01 5.78
C PHE A 117 -16.58 -6.02 6.77
N LEU A 118 -15.57 -6.85 6.53
CA LEU A 118 -14.41 -6.93 7.40
C LEU A 118 -13.59 -5.65 7.37
N ILE A 119 -13.28 -5.12 6.20
CA ILE A 119 -12.53 -3.87 6.04
C ILE A 119 -13.31 -2.70 6.63
N GLY A 120 -14.62 -2.61 6.37
CA GLY A 120 -15.47 -1.57 6.95
C GLY A 120 -15.42 -1.59 8.48
N GLY A 121 -15.55 -2.77 9.08
CA GLY A 121 -15.41 -2.98 10.53
C GLY A 121 -14.04 -2.53 11.05
N PHE A 122 -12.94 -2.96 10.39
CA PHE A 122 -11.59 -2.55 10.79
C PHE A 122 -11.33 -1.05 10.61
N VAL A 123 -11.85 -0.42 9.56
CA VAL A 123 -11.74 1.04 9.35
C VAL A 123 -12.45 1.78 10.46
N ILE A 124 -13.71 1.43 10.75
CA ILE A 124 -14.50 2.07 11.82
C ILE A 124 -13.84 1.86 13.18
N MET A 125 -13.48 0.62 13.52
CA MET A 125 -12.79 0.30 14.77
C MET A 125 -11.50 1.12 14.93
N THR A 126 -10.68 1.20 13.88
CA THR A 126 -9.42 1.93 13.92
C THR A 126 -9.64 3.42 14.09
N ILE A 127 -10.62 4.02 13.38
CA ILE A 127 -10.99 5.43 13.54
C ILE A 127 -11.39 5.69 15.00
N ILE A 128 -12.33 4.93 15.56
CA ILE A 128 -12.81 5.09 16.93
C ILE A 128 -11.65 4.97 17.92
N MET A 129 -10.79 3.97 17.76
CA MET A 129 -9.63 3.74 18.63
C MET A 129 -8.65 4.93 18.59
N VAL A 130 -8.36 5.48 17.38
CA VAL A 130 -7.48 6.65 17.26
C VAL A 130 -8.11 7.89 17.88
N LEU A 131 -9.40 8.14 17.65
CA LEU A 131 -10.09 9.29 18.22
C LEU A 131 -10.12 9.22 19.76
N TRP A 132 -10.32 8.04 20.33
CA TRP A 132 -10.32 7.81 21.78
C TRP A 132 -8.91 7.95 22.37
N LEU A 133 -7.91 7.24 21.82
CA LEU A 133 -6.52 7.31 22.30
C LEU A 133 -5.89 8.69 22.07
N GLY A 134 -6.22 9.37 20.98
CA GLY A 134 -5.75 10.72 20.69
C GLY A 134 -6.19 11.71 21.78
N LYS A 135 -7.45 11.60 22.24
CA LYS A 135 -7.94 12.37 23.38
C LYS A 135 -7.20 11.99 24.67
N LEU A 136 -6.97 10.70 24.91
CA LEU A 136 -6.28 10.21 26.10
C LEU A 136 -4.81 10.67 26.16
N PHE A 137 -4.14 10.72 25.02
CA PHE A 137 -2.74 11.18 24.92
C PHE A 137 -2.60 12.70 24.77
N GLY A 138 -3.70 13.45 24.82
CA GLY A 138 -3.69 14.91 24.72
C GLY A 138 -3.23 15.43 23.35
N LEU A 139 -3.46 14.67 22.28
CA LEU A 139 -3.12 15.10 20.93
C LEU A 139 -4.06 16.21 20.44
N ASP A 140 -3.48 17.12 19.65
CA ASP A 140 -4.27 18.12 18.93
C ASP A 140 -5.37 17.43 18.10
N ARG A 141 -6.58 18.04 18.10
CA ARG A 141 -7.75 17.46 17.44
C ARG A 141 -7.55 17.28 15.95
N SER A 142 -6.90 18.24 15.28
CA SER A 142 -6.61 18.14 13.86
C SER A 142 -5.59 17.04 13.55
N MET A 143 -4.57 16.88 14.38
CA MET A 143 -3.60 15.79 14.28
C MET A 143 -4.27 14.43 14.51
N THR A 144 -5.12 14.31 15.52
CA THR A 144 -5.89 13.10 15.79
C THR A 144 -6.76 12.71 14.59
N GLY A 145 -7.43 13.68 13.96
CA GLY A 145 -8.23 13.45 12.75
C GLY A 145 -7.41 12.95 11.57
N VAL A 146 -6.25 13.56 11.32
CA VAL A 146 -5.33 13.07 10.27
C VAL A 146 -4.87 11.66 10.56
N MET A 147 -4.45 11.35 11.80
CA MET A 147 -3.99 10.02 12.18
C MET A 147 -5.10 8.98 12.11
N ALA A 148 -6.36 9.34 12.44
CA ALA A 148 -7.49 8.43 12.37
C ALA A 148 -7.68 7.85 10.98
N ASN A 149 -7.72 8.69 9.96
CA ASN A 149 -7.85 8.21 8.58
C ASN A 149 -6.55 7.59 8.03
N ALA A 150 -5.43 8.11 8.43
CA ALA A 150 -4.14 7.63 7.99
C ALA A 150 -3.88 6.18 8.47
N LEU A 151 -4.13 5.88 9.75
CA LEU A 151 -3.95 4.53 10.33
C LEU A 151 -5.04 3.54 9.91
N SER A 152 -6.26 4.03 9.61
CA SER A 152 -7.37 3.15 9.25
C SER A 152 -7.35 2.69 7.79
N ILE A 153 -6.87 3.53 6.86
CA ILE A 153 -7.03 3.30 5.42
C ILE A 153 -5.68 2.98 4.74
N CYS A 154 -5.13 3.93 4.01
CA CYS A 154 -3.97 3.68 3.13
C CYS A 154 -2.70 4.45 3.54
N GLY A 155 -2.69 5.05 4.70
CA GLY A 155 -1.56 5.81 5.20
C GLY A 155 -1.47 7.21 4.60
N VAL A 156 -0.49 7.41 3.74
CA VAL A 156 -0.13 8.73 3.19
C VAL A 156 -1.28 9.42 2.45
N SER A 157 -1.99 8.70 1.57
CA SER A 157 -3.07 9.31 0.77
C SER A 157 -4.24 9.75 1.65
N ALA A 158 -4.59 8.97 2.66
CA ALA A 158 -5.65 9.31 3.61
C ALA A 158 -5.25 10.48 4.51
N ALA A 159 -3.98 10.54 4.97
CA ALA A 159 -3.45 11.68 5.71
C ALA A 159 -3.58 13.00 4.92
N VAL A 160 -3.08 13.00 3.68
CA VAL A 160 -3.13 14.16 2.78
C VAL A 160 -4.56 14.55 2.41
N ALA A 161 -5.45 13.57 2.21
CA ALA A 161 -6.86 13.84 1.92
C ALA A 161 -7.61 14.45 3.10
N THR A 162 -7.27 14.06 4.33
CA THR A 162 -7.93 14.54 5.56
C THR A 162 -7.42 15.91 6.00
N ALA A 163 -6.14 16.19 5.80
CA ALA A 163 -5.47 17.37 6.33
C ALA A 163 -6.22 18.70 6.07
N PRO A 164 -6.66 19.03 4.84
CA PRO A 164 -7.39 20.27 4.60
C PRO A 164 -8.78 20.28 5.23
N ALA A 165 -9.39 19.12 5.43
CA ALA A 165 -10.74 19.01 5.99
C ALA A 165 -10.80 19.22 7.51
N VAL A 166 -9.67 19.01 8.19
CA VAL A 166 -9.51 19.22 9.64
C VAL A 166 -8.50 20.33 9.96
N GLU A 167 -8.21 21.21 9.01
CA GLU A 167 -7.28 22.35 9.14
C GLU A 167 -5.91 21.95 9.75
N ALA A 168 -5.39 20.79 9.36
CA ALA A 168 -4.18 20.25 9.94
C ALA A 168 -2.92 21.00 9.46
N LYS A 169 -2.03 21.25 10.40
CA LYS A 169 -0.68 21.82 10.09
C LYS A 169 0.14 20.81 9.30
N GLY A 170 1.08 21.30 8.48
CA GLY A 170 2.00 20.43 7.74
C GLY A 170 2.79 19.47 8.63
N SER A 171 3.16 19.90 9.85
CA SER A 171 3.79 19.05 10.86
C SER A 171 2.93 17.87 11.30
N HIS A 172 1.61 18.05 11.45
CA HIS A 172 0.69 16.97 11.82
C HIS A 172 0.65 15.88 10.75
N VAL A 173 0.64 16.30 9.48
CA VAL A 173 0.68 15.38 8.33
C VAL A 173 2.03 14.65 8.28
N ALA A 174 3.13 15.36 8.48
CA ALA A 174 4.47 14.78 8.48
C ALA A 174 4.64 13.72 9.58
N TYR A 175 4.20 14.02 10.82
CA TYR A 175 4.23 13.06 11.93
C TYR A 175 3.37 11.82 11.65
N ALA A 176 2.16 12.00 11.14
CA ALA A 176 1.29 10.87 10.78
C ALA A 176 1.96 9.99 9.72
N ILE A 177 2.50 10.59 8.67
CA ILE A 177 3.19 9.87 7.59
C ILE A 177 4.42 9.12 8.12
N ALA A 178 5.28 9.77 8.93
CA ALA A 178 6.47 9.14 9.48
C ALA A 178 6.12 7.95 10.39
N THR A 179 5.10 8.09 11.24
CA THR A 179 4.63 7.00 12.10
C THR A 179 4.14 5.79 11.30
N ILE A 180 3.32 6.04 10.27
CA ILE A 180 2.75 4.99 9.42
C ILE A 180 3.83 4.31 8.60
N LEU A 181 4.75 5.07 8.01
CA LEU A 181 5.85 4.51 7.25
C LEU A 181 6.76 3.67 8.14
N GLY A 182 7.08 4.14 9.35
CA GLY A 182 7.93 3.41 10.29
C GLY A 182 7.34 2.08 10.72
N PHE A 183 6.10 2.08 11.21
CA PHE A 183 5.40 0.84 11.58
C PHE A 183 5.20 -0.09 10.37
N GLY A 184 4.83 0.49 9.24
CA GLY A 184 4.58 -0.27 8.03
C GLY A 184 5.84 -0.89 7.43
N ILE A 185 7.02 -0.27 7.55
CA ILE A 185 8.29 -0.89 7.16
C ILE A 185 8.54 -2.13 8.02
N LEU A 186 8.40 -2.02 9.33
CA LEU A 186 8.59 -3.14 10.24
C LEU A 186 7.67 -4.30 9.86
N THR A 187 6.36 -4.03 9.72
CA THR A 187 5.38 -5.07 9.36
C THR A 187 5.60 -5.62 7.96
N MET A 188 5.98 -4.79 6.99
CA MET A 188 6.27 -5.22 5.63
C MET A 188 7.39 -6.27 5.56
N PHE A 189 8.46 -6.08 6.35
CA PHE A 189 9.58 -7.03 6.36
C PHE A 189 9.32 -8.27 7.23
N ILE A 190 8.59 -8.13 8.34
CA ILE A 190 8.36 -9.23 9.28
C ILE A 190 7.20 -10.15 8.83
N SER A 191 6.16 -9.60 8.20
CA SER A 191 4.97 -10.36 7.82
C SER A 191 5.23 -11.60 6.96
N PRO A 192 6.11 -11.56 5.93
CA PRO A 192 6.38 -12.76 5.13
C PRO A 192 6.92 -13.92 5.97
N PHE A 193 7.84 -13.63 6.91
CA PHE A 193 8.40 -14.65 7.81
C PHE A 193 7.33 -15.22 8.73
N ILE A 194 6.47 -14.36 9.32
CA ILE A 194 5.34 -14.81 10.15
C ILE A 194 4.38 -15.67 9.32
N GLY A 195 4.05 -15.22 8.09
CA GLY A 195 3.14 -15.95 7.19
C GLY A 195 3.65 -17.35 6.87
N HIS A 196 4.93 -17.49 6.52
CA HIS A 196 5.56 -18.78 6.26
C HIS A 196 5.66 -19.65 7.53
N ALA A 197 6.04 -19.05 8.67
CA ALA A 197 6.14 -19.78 9.94
C ALA A 197 4.77 -20.33 10.43
N LEU A 198 3.68 -19.62 10.14
CA LEU A 198 2.32 -20.05 10.47
C LEU A 198 1.70 -20.94 9.38
N GLY A 199 2.38 -21.18 8.25
CA GLY A 199 1.86 -21.95 7.13
C GLY A 199 0.62 -21.33 6.48
N LEU A 200 0.53 -20.00 6.43
CA LEU A 200 -0.62 -19.31 5.84
C LEU A 200 -0.71 -19.56 4.34
N THR A 201 -1.92 -19.77 3.86
CA THR A 201 -2.20 -19.79 2.41
C THR A 201 -2.11 -18.37 1.83
N ASP A 202 -1.96 -18.26 0.51
CA ASP A 202 -1.98 -16.97 -0.21
C ASP A 202 -3.23 -16.14 0.14
N LEU A 203 -4.39 -16.80 0.25
CA LEU A 203 -5.65 -16.17 0.62
C LEU A 203 -5.61 -15.59 2.04
N GLN A 204 -5.19 -16.39 3.01
CA GLN A 204 -5.09 -15.96 4.41
C GLN A 204 -4.05 -14.85 4.58
N TYR A 205 -2.89 -15.02 3.96
CA TYR A 205 -1.83 -14.01 4.02
C TYR A 205 -2.27 -12.69 3.38
N GLY A 206 -2.82 -12.75 2.16
CA GLY A 206 -3.32 -11.57 1.44
C GLY A 206 -4.41 -10.81 2.20
N ALA A 207 -5.39 -11.53 2.78
CA ALA A 207 -6.45 -10.96 3.59
C ALA A 207 -5.90 -10.29 4.87
N TRP A 208 -4.96 -10.95 5.55
CA TRP A 208 -4.31 -10.40 6.74
C TRP A 208 -3.55 -9.10 6.45
N ILE A 209 -2.60 -9.13 5.52
CA ILE A 209 -1.77 -7.95 5.25
C ILE A 209 -2.55 -6.82 4.56
N GLY A 210 -3.50 -7.16 3.68
CA GLY A 210 -4.40 -6.19 3.05
C GLY A 210 -5.24 -5.41 4.05
N THR A 211 -5.56 -6.03 5.21
CA THR A 211 -6.26 -5.39 6.32
C THR A 211 -5.31 -4.71 7.30
N GLY A 212 -4.25 -5.41 7.72
CA GLY A 212 -3.42 -5.05 8.88
C GLY A 212 -2.31 -4.05 8.59
N ILE A 213 -1.63 -4.12 7.43
CA ILE A 213 -0.55 -3.20 7.06
C ILE A 213 -1.12 -1.82 6.74
N LEU A 214 -0.50 -0.78 7.28
CA LEU A 214 -1.05 0.57 7.28
C LEU A 214 -0.95 1.30 5.94
N ASN A 215 0.03 0.99 5.11
CA ASN A 215 0.29 1.69 3.84
C ASN A 215 0.15 0.76 2.64
N SER A 216 -0.57 1.21 1.61
CA SER A 216 -0.85 0.41 0.40
C SER A 216 0.39 -0.08 -0.34
N GLY A 217 1.44 0.76 -0.45
CA GLY A 217 2.69 0.34 -1.09
C GLY A 217 3.42 -0.77 -0.31
N GLN A 218 3.29 -0.75 1.02
CA GLN A 218 3.87 -1.77 1.90
C GLN A 218 3.04 -3.06 1.90
N VAL A 219 1.73 -2.97 1.70
CA VAL A 219 0.86 -4.15 1.45
C VAL A 219 1.35 -4.90 0.22
N LEU A 220 1.48 -4.19 -0.91
CA LEU A 220 1.97 -4.78 -2.15
C LEU A 220 3.37 -5.39 -1.98
N ALA A 221 4.28 -4.66 -1.34
CA ALA A 221 5.64 -5.11 -1.10
C ALA A 221 5.69 -6.39 -0.26
N SER A 222 4.92 -6.44 0.82
CA SER A 222 4.82 -7.60 1.70
C SER A 222 4.19 -8.81 0.98
N ALA A 223 3.15 -8.58 0.16
CA ALA A 223 2.50 -9.64 -0.61
C ALA A 223 3.46 -10.28 -1.62
N LEU A 224 4.21 -9.45 -2.36
CA LEU A 224 5.20 -9.91 -3.33
C LEU A 224 6.42 -10.55 -2.66
N ALA A 225 6.77 -10.11 -1.45
CA ALA A 225 7.84 -10.74 -0.67
C ALA A 225 7.44 -12.14 -0.18
N PHE A 226 6.16 -12.35 0.16
CA PHE A 226 5.62 -13.66 0.55
C PHE A 226 5.51 -14.61 -0.66
N ASN A 227 4.86 -14.15 -1.73
CA ASN A 227 4.73 -14.89 -2.98
C ASN A 227 4.83 -13.93 -4.17
N PRO A 228 5.94 -13.96 -4.96
CA PRO A 228 6.15 -13.04 -6.07
C PRO A 228 5.27 -13.34 -7.30
N ASN A 229 4.50 -14.43 -7.28
CA ASN A 229 3.62 -14.78 -8.38
C ASN A 229 2.37 -13.89 -8.38
N VAL A 230 2.11 -13.23 -9.51
CA VAL A 230 0.93 -12.39 -9.72
C VAL A 230 -0.09 -13.16 -10.55
N THR A 231 -0.87 -14.00 -9.87
CA THR A 231 -1.92 -14.82 -10.47
C THR A 231 -3.24 -14.61 -9.71
N PRO A 232 -4.39 -14.93 -10.30
CA PRO A 232 -5.65 -14.93 -9.55
C PRO A 232 -5.55 -15.81 -8.31
N GLY A 233 -6.01 -15.31 -7.18
CA GLY A 233 -5.91 -16.03 -5.90
C GLY A 233 -4.53 -16.01 -5.23
N SER A 234 -3.50 -15.39 -5.83
CA SER A 234 -2.20 -15.20 -5.17
C SER A 234 -2.28 -14.18 -4.03
N ALA A 235 -1.32 -14.22 -3.12
CA ALA A 235 -1.23 -13.27 -2.00
C ALA A 235 -1.31 -11.81 -2.45
N VAL A 236 -0.66 -11.46 -3.58
CA VAL A 236 -0.70 -10.12 -4.17
C VAL A 236 -2.10 -9.74 -4.58
N SER A 237 -2.78 -10.62 -5.32
CA SER A 237 -4.09 -10.33 -5.86
C SER A 237 -5.14 -10.17 -4.76
N ILE A 238 -5.11 -11.04 -3.75
CA ILE A 238 -5.99 -10.95 -2.59
C ILE A 238 -5.70 -9.68 -1.77
N ALA A 239 -4.42 -9.44 -1.45
CA ALA A 239 -4.01 -8.29 -0.65
C ALA A 239 -4.43 -6.96 -1.31
N GLU A 240 -4.28 -6.85 -2.63
CA GLU A 240 -4.64 -5.63 -3.35
C GLU A 240 -6.15 -5.43 -3.45
N ILE A 241 -6.97 -6.48 -3.60
CA ILE A 241 -8.43 -6.33 -3.53
C ILE A 241 -8.84 -5.81 -2.15
N TRP A 242 -8.34 -6.41 -1.08
CA TRP A 242 -8.63 -5.98 0.29
C TRP A 242 -8.15 -4.55 0.54
N ASN A 243 -6.97 -4.18 0.03
CA ASN A 243 -6.45 -2.83 0.07
C ASN A 243 -7.32 -1.84 -0.73
N ILE A 244 -7.79 -2.20 -1.93
CA ILE A 244 -8.68 -1.36 -2.75
C ILE A 244 -10.00 -1.09 -2.02
N MET A 245 -10.61 -2.10 -1.38
CA MET A 245 -11.84 -1.91 -0.59
C MET A 245 -11.62 -0.91 0.55
N ARG A 246 -10.44 -0.96 1.18
CA ARG A 246 -10.03 0.03 2.19
C ARG A 246 -9.86 1.43 1.60
N VAL A 247 -9.22 1.55 0.43
CA VAL A 247 -8.96 2.83 -0.25
C VAL A 247 -10.26 3.48 -0.75
N ILE A 248 -11.23 2.71 -1.20
CA ILE A 248 -12.57 3.21 -1.59
C ILE A 248 -13.28 3.86 -0.40
N SER A 249 -12.98 3.47 0.84
CA SER A 249 -13.58 4.09 2.03
C SER A 249 -13.03 5.49 2.36
N ILE A 250 -11.98 6.00 1.68
CA ILE A 250 -11.38 7.32 1.95
C ILE A 250 -12.41 8.45 2.03
N PRO A 251 -13.28 8.68 1.02
CA PRO A 251 -14.19 9.82 1.06
C PRO A 251 -15.20 9.75 2.21
N PHE A 252 -15.66 8.55 2.56
CA PHE A 252 -16.59 8.33 3.67
C PHE A 252 -15.91 8.59 5.02
N ALA A 253 -14.69 8.09 5.19
CA ALA A 253 -13.92 8.28 6.40
C ALA A 253 -13.47 9.75 6.57
N VAL A 254 -13.06 10.42 5.49
CA VAL A 254 -12.77 11.87 5.51
C VAL A 254 -14.00 12.66 5.93
N PHE A 255 -15.17 12.32 5.39
CA PHE A 255 -16.42 12.97 5.79
C PHE A 255 -16.72 12.74 7.28
N ALA A 256 -16.68 11.50 7.77
CA ALA A 256 -16.96 11.16 9.17
C ALA A 256 -16.02 11.89 10.13
N VAL A 257 -14.71 11.88 9.85
CA VAL A 257 -13.71 12.57 10.66
C VAL A 257 -13.86 14.09 10.58
N THR A 258 -14.26 14.64 9.43
CA THR A 258 -14.57 16.07 9.27
C THR A 258 -15.75 16.46 10.15
N VAL A 259 -16.83 15.70 10.11
CA VAL A 259 -18.01 15.94 10.98
C VAL A 259 -17.61 15.87 12.46
N TRP A 260 -16.84 14.87 12.87
CA TRP A 260 -16.32 14.75 14.22
C TRP A 260 -15.45 15.96 14.61
N TYR A 261 -14.58 16.41 13.72
CA TYR A 261 -13.69 17.55 13.97
C TYR A 261 -14.49 18.82 14.23
N TRP A 262 -15.42 19.17 13.36
CA TRP A 262 -16.22 20.38 13.47
C TRP A 262 -17.29 20.33 14.58
N ALA A 263 -17.81 19.16 14.90
CA ALA A 263 -18.75 18.99 16.03
C ALA A 263 -18.12 19.29 17.40
N GLY A 264 -16.80 19.40 17.50
CA GLY A 264 -16.11 19.75 18.74
C GLY A 264 -15.58 21.17 18.78
N GLN A 265 -15.91 21.99 17.78
CA GLN A 265 -15.58 23.41 17.75
C GLN A 265 -16.86 24.24 18.03
N SER A 266 -16.71 25.45 18.56
CA SER A 266 -17.84 26.35 18.82
C SER A 266 -18.55 26.73 17.51
N ASP A 267 -19.87 26.89 17.57
CA ASP A 267 -20.76 27.12 16.41
C ASP A 267 -20.36 28.31 15.52
N ALA A 268 -19.66 29.30 16.07
CA ALA A 268 -19.22 30.49 15.34
C ALA A 268 -18.17 30.20 14.26
N ASP A 269 -17.32 29.18 14.44
CA ASP A 269 -16.24 28.83 13.49
C ASP A 269 -16.63 27.81 12.44
N SER A 270 -17.78 27.16 12.60
CA SER A 270 -18.21 26.03 11.78
C SER A 270 -19.16 26.39 10.63
N ALA A 271 -19.74 27.58 10.63
CA ALA A 271 -20.69 28.04 9.61
C ALA A 271 -19.98 28.28 8.26
N GLY A 272 -20.34 27.51 7.26
CA GLY A 272 -19.85 27.68 5.87
C GLY A 272 -18.68 26.78 5.43
N LYS A 273 -18.01 26.04 6.34
CA LYS A 273 -16.83 25.21 5.98
C LYS A 273 -17.12 23.72 5.74
N LYS A 274 -18.37 23.28 5.92
CA LYS A 274 -18.74 21.85 5.76
C LYS A 274 -18.96 21.51 4.28
N LYS A 275 -18.00 20.79 3.67
CA LYS A 275 -18.21 20.18 2.35
C LYS A 275 -19.20 19.03 2.45
N GLY A 276 -20.16 18.99 1.53
CA GLY A 276 -21.12 17.87 1.41
C GLY A 276 -20.43 16.55 1.03
N LEU A 277 -21.04 15.43 1.42
CA LEU A 277 -20.52 14.09 1.11
C LEU A 277 -20.32 13.88 -0.41
N GLY A 278 -21.24 14.36 -1.25
CA GLY A 278 -21.13 14.22 -2.71
C GLY A 278 -19.87 14.88 -3.28
N THR A 279 -19.55 16.09 -2.82
CA THR A 279 -18.33 16.81 -3.23
C THR A 279 -17.07 16.05 -2.81
N LEU A 280 -17.04 15.49 -1.58
CA LEU A 280 -15.91 14.72 -1.09
C LEU A 280 -15.76 13.38 -1.81
N LEU A 281 -16.86 12.73 -2.19
CA LEU A 281 -16.85 11.51 -3.00
C LEU A 281 -16.13 11.74 -4.33
N VAL A 282 -16.44 12.85 -5.02
CA VAL A 282 -15.83 13.16 -6.31
C VAL A 282 -14.37 13.62 -6.15
N GLU A 283 -14.10 14.57 -5.25
CA GLU A 283 -12.75 15.15 -5.09
C GLU A 283 -11.70 14.16 -4.53
N LYS A 284 -12.12 13.24 -3.68
CA LYS A 284 -11.21 12.34 -2.95
C LYS A 284 -11.20 10.92 -3.49
N PHE A 285 -12.00 10.62 -4.53
CA PHE A 285 -12.01 9.28 -5.10
C PHE A 285 -10.71 8.97 -5.84
N PRO A 286 -10.07 7.84 -5.57
CA PRO A 286 -8.77 7.52 -6.15
C PRO A 286 -8.91 7.07 -7.61
N VAL A 287 -8.42 7.90 -8.54
CA VAL A 287 -8.57 7.70 -10.01
C VAL A 287 -8.03 6.35 -10.50
N PHE A 288 -6.97 5.81 -9.88
CA PHE A 288 -6.44 4.50 -10.27
C PHE A 288 -7.44 3.34 -10.06
N VAL A 289 -8.39 3.49 -9.12
CA VAL A 289 -9.47 2.52 -8.92
C VAL A 289 -10.41 2.49 -10.13
N ILE A 290 -10.67 3.63 -10.75
CA ILE A 290 -11.44 3.69 -11.99
C ILE A 290 -10.70 2.92 -13.09
N GLY A 291 -9.40 3.15 -13.24
CA GLY A 291 -8.56 2.40 -14.20
C GLY A 291 -8.57 0.89 -13.94
N PHE A 292 -8.49 0.47 -12.68
CA PHE A 292 -8.63 -0.93 -12.28
C PHE A 292 -9.99 -1.51 -12.72
N MET A 293 -11.10 -0.82 -12.45
CA MET A 293 -12.45 -1.26 -12.83
C MET A 293 -12.64 -1.32 -14.35
N VAL A 294 -12.04 -0.41 -15.11
CA VAL A 294 -12.01 -0.46 -16.58
C VAL A 294 -11.32 -1.73 -17.08
N MET A 295 -10.18 -2.09 -16.48
CA MET A 295 -9.48 -3.35 -16.82
C MET A 295 -10.33 -4.58 -16.48
N VAL A 296 -11.00 -4.57 -15.31
CA VAL A 296 -11.95 -5.63 -14.92
C VAL A 296 -13.09 -5.76 -15.92
N PHE A 297 -13.63 -4.64 -16.41
CA PHE A 297 -14.68 -4.62 -17.42
C PHE A 297 -14.20 -5.31 -18.71
N PHE A 298 -13.04 -4.94 -19.25
CA PHE A 298 -12.49 -5.58 -20.44
C PHE A 298 -12.20 -7.08 -20.22
N THR A 299 -11.71 -7.45 -19.03
CA THR A 299 -11.49 -8.86 -18.67
C THR A 299 -12.81 -9.64 -18.66
N SER A 300 -13.86 -9.05 -18.09
CA SER A 300 -15.20 -9.66 -18.03
C SER A 300 -15.84 -9.84 -19.41
N MET A 301 -15.48 -8.97 -20.37
CA MET A 301 -15.88 -9.10 -21.77
C MET A 301 -15.03 -10.12 -22.53
N GLY A 302 -14.02 -10.74 -21.92
CA GLY A 302 -13.12 -11.68 -22.57
C GLY A 302 -12.03 -11.05 -23.46
N ALA A 303 -11.83 -9.73 -23.39
CA ALA A 303 -10.88 -9.01 -24.27
C ALA A 303 -9.43 -9.50 -24.15
N PHE A 304 -9.03 -10.05 -22.99
CA PHE A 304 -7.69 -10.57 -22.76
C PHE A 304 -7.60 -12.10 -22.85
N GLY A 305 -8.73 -12.77 -23.16
CA GLY A 305 -8.84 -14.23 -23.17
C GLY A 305 -8.92 -14.84 -21.76
N ALA A 306 -8.62 -16.12 -21.65
CA ALA A 306 -8.73 -16.85 -20.39
C ALA A 306 -7.75 -16.32 -19.34
N VAL A 307 -8.23 -16.07 -18.12
CA VAL A 307 -7.43 -15.55 -17.00
C VAL A 307 -6.56 -16.64 -16.37
N GLY A 308 -6.90 -17.92 -16.53
CA GLY A 308 -6.13 -19.05 -15.97
C GLY A 308 -6.35 -19.19 -14.46
N ILE A 309 -7.59 -19.41 -14.05
CA ILE A 309 -7.97 -19.77 -12.68
C ILE A 309 -7.79 -21.27 -12.42
N LYS A 310 -7.66 -21.66 -11.15
CA LYS A 310 -7.51 -23.06 -10.75
C LYS A 310 -8.74 -23.87 -11.18
N GLY A 311 -8.51 -24.95 -11.94
CA GLY A 311 -9.60 -25.79 -12.49
C GLY A 311 -10.25 -25.26 -13.77
N GLY A 312 -9.82 -24.12 -14.30
CA GLY A 312 -10.26 -23.53 -15.57
C GLY A 312 -9.24 -23.70 -16.69
N PRO A 313 -9.51 -23.10 -17.87
CA PRO A 313 -8.56 -23.10 -18.98
C PRO A 313 -7.28 -22.36 -18.62
N PRO A 314 -6.13 -22.73 -19.22
CA PRO A 314 -4.86 -22.03 -18.98
C PRO A 314 -4.93 -20.56 -19.40
N ALA A 315 -4.12 -19.73 -18.73
CA ALA A 315 -4.05 -18.31 -19.06
C ALA A 315 -3.65 -18.09 -20.53
N SER A 316 -4.31 -17.15 -21.19
CA SER A 316 -3.97 -16.71 -22.55
C SER A 316 -2.55 -16.09 -22.59
N GLU A 317 -1.93 -16.05 -23.75
CA GLU A 317 -0.61 -15.41 -23.94
C GLU A 317 -0.66 -13.92 -23.57
N THR A 318 -1.76 -13.24 -23.86
CA THR A 318 -1.97 -11.82 -23.46
C THR A 318 -1.93 -11.66 -21.94
N ILE A 319 -2.61 -12.53 -21.19
CA ILE A 319 -2.60 -12.50 -19.73
C ILE A 319 -1.21 -12.83 -19.18
N LYS A 320 -0.49 -13.78 -19.75
CA LYS A 320 0.89 -14.10 -19.34
C LYS A 320 1.82 -12.91 -19.54
N LEU A 321 1.70 -12.23 -20.69
CA LEU A 321 2.45 -11.01 -20.97
C LEU A 321 2.11 -9.89 -19.97
N LEU A 322 0.84 -9.63 -19.72
CA LEU A 322 0.38 -8.64 -18.75
C LEU A 322 0.93 -8.93 -17.34
N ARG A 323 0.93 -10.19 -16.90
CA ARG A 323 1.52 -10.60 -15.61
C ARG A 323 3.02 -10.29 -15.55
N THR A 324 3.76 -10.61 -16.61
CA THR A 324 5.19 -10.32 -16.68
C THR A 324 5.46 -8.83 -16.61
N VAL A 325 4.73 -8.02 -17.39
CA VAL A 325 4.85 -6.56 -17.38
C VAL A 325 4.50 -6.00 -16.00
N MET A 326 3.43 -6.49 -15.36
CA MET A 326 3.05 -6.09 -14.00
C MET A 326 4.17 -6.31 -12.99
N GLN A 327 4.82 -7.48 -13.01
CA GLN A 327 5.93 -7.78 -12.09
C GLN A 327 7.07 -6.77 -12.24
N TRP A 328 7.41 -6.39 -13.48
CA TRP A 328 8.42 -5.37 -13.74
C TRP A 328 7.97 -3.99 -13.26
N VAL A 329 6.74 -3.59 -13.57
CA VAL A 329 6.17 -2.30 -13.17
C VAL A 329 6.12 -2.20 -11.64
N PHE A 330 5.69 -3.23 -10.94
CA PHE A 330 5.72 -3.28 -9.47
C PHE A 330 7.15 -3.21 -8.94
N GLY A 331 8.08 -3.99 -9.51
CA GLY A 331 9.48 -3.96 -9.11
C GLY A 331 10.09 -2.55 -9.21
N PHE A 332 9.90 -1.86 -10.33
CA PHE A 332 10.34 -0.46 -10.51
C PHE A 332 9.72 0.47 -9.46
N GLY A 333 8.41 0.34 -9.23
CA GLY A 333 7.71 1.13 -8.22
C GLY A 333 8.25 0.89 -6.80
N LEU A 334 8.63 -0.33 -6.48
CA LEU A 334 9.09 -0.72 -5.16
C LEU A 334 10.56 -0.36 -4.88
N VAL A 335 11.43 -0.38 -5.88
CA VAL A 335 12.77 0.25 -5.76
C VAL A 335 12.61 1.74 -5.40
N GLY A 336 11.71 2.43 -6.11
CA GLY A 336 11.39 3.83 -5.79
C GLY A 336 10.78 4.01 -4.41
N LEU A 337 9.89 3.12 -3.97
CA LEU A 337 9.33 3.14 -2.61
C LEU A 337 10.44 3.06 -1.56
N GLY A 338 11.41 2.17 -1.73
CA GLY A 338 12.59 2.08 -0.86
C GLY A 338 13.34 3.41 -0.74
N GLY A 339 13.50 4.12 -1.87
CA GLY A 339 14.16 5.44 -1.91
C GLY A 339 13.38 6.57 -1.22
N TYR A 340 12.12 6.35 -0.85
CA TYR A 340 11.34 7.27 -0.03
C TYR A 340 11.50 7.05 1.47
N ILE A 341 12.06 5.92 1.86
CA ILE A 341 12.23 5.57 3.28
C ILE A 341 13.45 6.32 3.83
N ASP A 342 13.20 7.39 4.58
CA ASP A 342 14.23 8.16 5.28
C ASP A 342 14.32 7.72 6.74
N MET A 343 15.43 7.07 7.09
CA MET A 343 15.66 6.58 8.45
C MET A 343 15.90 7.72 9.46
N LYS A 344 16.34 8.90 9.00
CA LYS A 344 16.49 10.05 9.88
C LYS A 344 15.14 10.66 10.25
N GLU A 345 14.25 10.82 9.26
CA GLU A 345 12.86 11.25 9.51
C GLU A 345 12.13 10.30 10.45
N LEU A 346 12.32 8.98 10.25
CA LEU A 346 11.75 7.98 11.14
C LEU A 346 12.24 8.07 12.58
N ARG A 347 13.52 8.35 12.80
CA ARG A 347 14.10 8.53 14.14
C ARG A 347 13.63 9.81 14.82
N GLN A 348 13.30 10.85 14.04
CA GLN A 348 12.78 12.12 14.56
C GLN A 348 11.29 12.05 14.91
N ALA A 349 10.55 11.09 14.33
CA ALA A 349 9.16 10.84 14.68
C ALA A 349 9.10 10.24 16.09
N GLY A 350 8.78 11.06 17.09
CA GLY A 350 8.75 10.67 18.49
C GLY A 350 7.48 11.15 19.19
N GLY A 351 7.41 10.92 20.53
CA GLY A 351 6.34 11.44 21.39
C GLY A 351 4.99 10.70 21.29
N ALA A 352 3.94 11.39 21.68
CA ALA A 352 2.59 10.84 21.79
C ALA A 352 2.01 10.33 20.44
N PRO A 353 2.25 10.99 19.28
CA PRO A 353 1.77 10.49 17.99
C PRO A 353 2.36 9.14 17.62
N LEU A 354 3.66 8.95 17.84
CA LEU A 354 4.32 7.68 17.56
C LEU A 354 3.78 6.56 18.47
N LYS A 355 3.62 6.83 19.77
CA LYS A 355 3.03 5.86 20.72
C LYS A 355 1.63 5.46 20.29
N LEU A 356 0.79 6.43 19.91
CA LEU A 356 -0.55 6.17 19.40
C LEU A 356 -0.50 5.30 18.14
N GLY A 357 0.33 5.65 17.17
CA GLY A 357 0.45 4.91 15.93
C GLY A 357 0.96 3.48 16.12
N LEU A 358 1.91 3.26 17.02
CA LEU A 358 2.41 1.93 17.36
C LEU A 358 1.34 1.07 18.03
N ILE A 359 0.61 1.61 19.00
CA ILE A 359 -0.46 0.87 19.71
C ILE A 359 -1.57 0.51 18.74
N VAL A 360 -2.09 1.49 17.99
CA VAL A 360 -3.18 1.28 17.04
C VAL A 360 -2.75 0.36 15.89
N GLY A 361 -1.55 0.59 15.34
CA GLY A 361 -1.00 -0.23 14.27
C GLY A 361 -0.82 -1.68 14.70
N ALA A 362 -0.20 -1.91 15.86
CA ALA A 362 -0.01 -3.26 16.41
C ALA A 362 -1.35 -3.95 16.70
N THR A 363 -2.29 -3.25 17.34
CA THR A 363 -3.62 -3.79 17.61
C THR A 363 -4.34 -4.19 16.33
N LYS A 364 -4.39 -3.30 15.33
CA LYS A 364 -5.02 -3.58 14.04
C LYS A 364 -4.35 -4.77 13.34
N TYR A 365 -3.03 -4.81 13.32
CA TYR A 365 -2.24 -5.83 12.64
C TYR A 365 -2.44 -7.22 13.27
N ILE A 366 -2.39 -7.30 14.60
CA ILE A 366 -2.59 -8.55 15.34
C ILE A 366 -4.05 -8.99 15.23
N MET A 367 -5.01 -8.08 15.42
CA MET A 367 -6.44 -8.41 15.29
C MET A 367 -6.79 -8.89 13.89
N ALA A 368 -6.20 -8.28 12.84
CA ALA A 368 -6.40 -8.74 11.47
C ALA A 368 -5.93 -10.19 11.29
N LEU A 369 -4.76 -10.56 11.86
CA LEU A 369 -4.28 -11.94 11.83
C LEU A 369 -5.24 -12.89 12.56
N VAL A 370 -5.62 -12.54 13.79
CA VAL A 370 -6.54 -13.36 14.60
C VAL A 370 -7.87 -13.58 13.88
N VAL A 371 -8.46 -12.50 13.34
CA VAL A 371 -9.73 -12.59 12.61
C VAL A 371 -9.59 -13.50 11.38
N VAL A 372 -8.54 -13.32 10.58
CA VAL A 372 -8.30 -14.17 9.40
C VAL A 372 -8.14 -15.64 9.78
N LEU A 373 -7.43 -15.94 10.87
CA LEU A 373 -7.29 -17.31 11.37
C LEU A 373 -8.61 -17.90 11.87
N LEU A 374 -9.48 -17.10 12.50
CA LEU A 374 -10.79 -17.54 12.98
C LEU A 374 -11.77 -17.80 11.83
N ILE A 375 -11.70 -17.01 10.76
CA ILE A 375 -12.61 -17.12 9.62
C ILE A 375 -12.01 -17.91 8.45
N LYS A 376 -10.86 -18.57 8.63
CA LYS A 376 -10.11 -19.25 7.55
C LYS A 376 -10.97 -20.16 6.68
N ASP A 377 -11.94 -20.86 7.28
CA ASP A 377 -12.82 -21.81 6.59
C ASP A 377 -13.95 -21.11 5.81
N TYR A 378 -14.21 -19.84 6.11
CA TYR A 378 -15.20 -19.00 5.41
C TYR A 378 -14.57 -18.09 4.35
N LEU A 379 -13.25 -18.02 4.29
CA LEU A 379 -12.57 -17.23 3.26
C LEU A 379 -12.78 -17.91 1.90
N VAL A 380 -13.40 -17.18 0.97
CA VAL A 380 -13.67 -17.67 -0.38
C VAL A 380 -12.41 -17.55 -1.23
N SER A 381 -11.94 -18.67 -1.78
CA SER A 381 -10.86 -18.71 -2.79
C SER A 381 -11.46 -18.60 -4.20
N ILE A 382 -10.79 -17.88 -5.08
CA ILE A 382 -11.11 -17.84 -6.52
C ILE A 382 -10.30 -18.91 -7.25
#